data_9f7927849022222af43e0dae155ed8b0
#
_entry.id   9f7927849022222af43e0dae155ed8b0
#
_cell.length_a   1.000
_cell.length_b   1.000
_cell.length_c   1.000
_cell.angle_alpha   90.00
_cell.angle_beta   90.00
_cell.angle_gamma   90.00
#
_symmetry.space_group_name_H-M   'P 1'
#
loop_
_entity.id
_entity.type
_entity.pdbx_description
1 polymer ?
#
loop_
_entity_poly.entity_id
_entity_poly.type
_entity_poly.pdbx_seq_one_letter_code
_entity_poly.pdbx_strand_id
1 'polypeptide(L)'
;LQITRNKDKDVKILKCNNSECGLLGVFNHFVSKSAMDIKGLSESTLEKLINLGILNKLTDIYDLKNHVDKLYSLEGYGDKSIENLLNSIENSRITTLSKFINSLSIPGVGKSTAKDLEIICEGDIFKLKDIDLSIMNGFGSVTSQQIYNWFHNPENIKTVEDFLNILTITSESSSDVGNLLYGKSFVITGKLIFYPNRDSLISEIENNGGSVQSSVSSSTTYLINNDIERKKKKNKKAKELGVN
;
A
#
# COMPACT_ATOMS: atom_id res chain seq x y z
N LEU A 1 -23.29 4.15 10.83
CA LEU A 1 -22.13 3.53 11.47
C LEU A 1 -22.58 2.21 12.12
N GLN A 2 -22.01 1.09 11.67
CA GLN A 2 -22.19 -0.21 12.35
C GLN A 2 -20.95 -0.48 13.20
N ILE A 3 -21.19 -1.00 14.42
CA ILE A 3 -20.13 -1.48 15.28
C ILE A 3 -20.06 -3.00 15.12
N THR A 4 -19.01 -3.51 14.48
CA THR A 4 -18.69 -4.93 14.45
C THR A 4 -17.72 -5.28 15.58
N ARG A 5 -18.03 -6.31 16.37
CA ARG A 5 -17.11 -6.85 17.37
C ARG A 5 -16.27 -7.95 16.71
N ASN A 6 -14.97 -7.81 16.77
CA ASN A 6 -14.08 -8.94 16.52
C ASN A 6 -14.08 -9.83 17.77
N LYS A 7 -14.62 -11.04 17.67
CA LYS A 7 -14.79 -11.96 18.80
C LYS A 7 -13.46 -12.41 19.44
N ASP A 8 -12.36 -12.31 18.71
CA ASP A 8 -11.05 -12.80 19.15
C ASP A 8 -10.17 -11.74 19.86
N LYS A 9 -10.51 -10.45 19.77
CA LYS A 9 -9.68 -9.36 20.31
C LYS A 9 -10.43 -8.30 21.12
N ASP A 10 -11.70 -8.46 21.40
CA ASP A 10 -12.57 -7.46 22.07
C ASP A 10 -12.42 -6.01 21.53
N VAL A 11 -12.15 -5.92 20.22
CA VAL A 11 -11.98 -4.64 19.53
C VAL A 11 -13.28 -4.29 18.81
N LYS A 12 -13.82 -3.11 19.10
CA LYS A 12 -14.95 -2.55 18.36
C LYS A 12 -14.44 -1.86 17.10
N ILE A 13 -14.82 -2.37 15.95
CA ILE A 13 -14.51 -1.75 14.66
C ILE A 13 -15.73 -0.94 14.22
N LEU A 14 -15.53 0.37 14.05
CA LEU A 14 -16.54 1.24 13.43
C LEU A 14 -16.47 1.07 11.92
N LYS A 15 -17.55 0.59 11.32
CA LYS A 15 -17.68 0.47 9.87
C LYS A 15 -18.69 1.50 9.37
N CYS A 16 -18.29 2.34 8.43
CA CYS A 16 -19.22 3.23 7.74
C CYS A 16 -19.95 2.42 6.65
N ASN A 17 -21.28 2.40 6.70
CA ASN A 17 -22.09 1.72 5.69
C ASN A 17 -22.62 2.68 4.61
N ASN A 18 -22.19 3.95 4.64
CA ASN A 18 -22.50 4.89 3.56
C ASN A 18 -21.57 4.60 2.38
N SER A 19 -22.15 4.30 1.22
CA SER A 19 -21.40 4.03 -0.02
C SER A 19 -20.48 5.17 -0.43
N GLU A 20 -20.90 6.42 -0.21
CA GLU A 20 -20.11 7.61 -0.52
C GLU A 20 -18.86 7.73 0.37
N CYS A 21 -19.00 7.46 1.67
CA CYS A 21 -17.89 7.44 2.62
C CYS A 21 -16.88 6.33 2.28
N GLY A 22 -17.36 5.18 1.82
CA GLY A 22 -16.55 4.07 1.35
C GLY A 22 -15.77 4.45 0.09
N LEU A 23 -16.44 5.07 -0.87
CA LEU A 23 -15.85 5.49 -2.14
C LEU A 23 -14.74 6.54 -1.94
N LEU A 24 -14.98 7.58 -1.13
CA LEU A 24 -13.98 8.60 -0.81
C LEU A 24 -12.73 7.97 -0.16
N GLY A 25 -12.90 7.03 0.78
CA GLY A 25 -11.79 6.32 1.40
C GLY A 25 -10.95 5.52 0.41
N VAL A 26 -11.60 4.86 -0.55
CA VAL A 26 -10.93 4.11 -1.62
C VAL A 26 -10.15 5.05 -2.54
N PHE A 27 -10.71 6.19 -2.93
CA PHE A 27 -9.99 7.20 -3.72
C PHE A 27 -8.80 7.79 -2.96
N ASN A 28 -8.98 8.17 -1.68
CA ASN A 28 -7.89 8.69 -0.84
C ASN A 28 -6.73 7.69 -0.74
N HIS A 29 -7.04 6.42 -0.56
CA HIS A 29 -6.01 5.38 -0.54
C HIS A 29 -5.31 5.27 -1.89
N PHE A 30 -6.08 5.21 -2.98
CA PHE A 30 -5.57 5.07 -4.34
C PHE A 30 -4.57 6.16 -4.71
N VAL A 31 -4.86 7.43 -4.42
CA VAL A 31 -3.98 8.56 -4.75
C VAL A 31 -2.82 8.72 -3.77
N SER A 32 -2.82 8.01 -2.65
CA SER A 32 -1.82 8.16 -1.59
C SER A 32 -0.40 7.83 -2.06
N LYS A 33 0.60 8.37 -1.35
CA LYS A 33 2.02 8.10 -1.60
C LYS A 33 2.38 6.62 -1.52
N SER A 34 1.66 5.84 -0.72
CA SER A 34 1.88 4.40 -0.56
C SER A 34 1.29 3.55 -1.67
N ALA A 35 0.41 4.13 -2.49
CA ALA A 35 -0.26 3.48 -3.62
C ALA A 35 0.21 4.10 -4.94
N MET A 36 -0.64 4.84 -5.67
CA MET A 36 -0.30 5.39 -7.00
C MET A 36 0.48 6.72 -6.94
N ASP A 37 0.66 7.33 -5.77
CA ASP A 37 1.39 8.59 -5.52
C ASP A 37 0.93 9.74 -6.43
N ILE A 38 -0.36 9.90 -6.59
CA ILE A 38 -0.94 10.99 -7.39
C ILE A 38 -1.08 12.24 -6.52
N LYS A 39 -0.28 13.27 -6.83
CA LYS A 39 -0.27 14.54 -6.11
C LYS A 39 -1.29 15.50 -6.70
N GLY A 40 -1.81 16.39 -5.84
CA GLY A 40 -2.73 17.44 -6.27
C GLY A 40 -4.22 17.10 -6.09
N LEU A 41 -4.57 15.91 -5.57
CA LEU A 41 -5.93 15.54 -5.19
C LEU A 41 -6.02 15.45 -3.66
N SER A 42 -6.51 16.50 -3.03
CA SER A 42 -6.83 16.48 -1.59
C SER A 42 -8.13 15.70 -1.34
N GLU A 43 -8.36 15.26 -0.10
CA GLU A 43 -9.62 14.61 0.29
C GLU A 43 -10.84 15.47 -0.06
N SER A 44 -10.77 16.78 0.24
CA SER A 44 -11.86 17.71 -0.09
C SER A 44 -12.07 17.88 -1.60
N THR A 45 -11.00 17.76 -2.40
CA THR A 45 -11.11 17.81 -3.86
C THR A 45 -11.74 16.54 -4.40
N LEU A 46 -11.32 15.38 -3.90
CA LEU A 46 -11.92 14.09 -4.26
C LEU A 46 -13.40 14.05 -3.92
N GLU A 47 -13.79 14.52 -2.74
CA GLU A 47 -15.19 14.61 -2.32
C GLU A 47 -16.00 15.49 -3.28
N LYS A 48 -15.49 16.67 -3.66
CA LYS A 48 -16.16 17.56 -4.62
C LYS A 48 -16.33 16.90 -6.00
N LEU A 49 -15.30 16.22 -6.49
CA LEU A 49 -15.34 15.54 -7.80
C LEU A 49 -16.28 14.32 -7.79
N ILE A 50 -16.37 13.59 -6.69
CA ILE A 50 -17.34 12.52 -6.49
C ILE A 50 -18.77 13.10 -6.49
N ASN A 51 -19.02 14.15 -5.73
CA ASN A 51 -20.33 14.80 -5.64
C ASN A 51 -20.78 15.42 -6.97
N LEU A 52 -19.84 15.83 -7.81
CA LEU A 52 -20.11 16.29 -9.19
C LEU A 52 -20.35 15.13 -10.18
N GLY A 53 -20.23 13.88 -9.74
CA GLY A 53 -20.35 12.71 -10.61
C GLY A 53 -19.22 12.54 -11.63
N ILE A 54 -18.08 13.20 -11.40
CA ILE A 54 -16.89 13.11 -12.27
C ILE A 54 -16.06 11.87 -11.90
N LEU A 55 -15.98 11.56 -10.61
CA LEU A 55 -15.30 10.38 -10.10
C LEU A 55 -16.33 9.37 -9.55
N ASN A 56 -16.60 8.31 -10.31
CA ASN A 56 -17.50 7.22 -9.92
C ASN A 56 -16.75 5.91 -9.71
N LYS A 57 -15.65 5.71 -10.42
CA LYS A 57 -14.73 4.57 -10.32
C LYS A 57 -13.28 5.06 -10.39
N LEU A 58 -12.36 4.29 -9.84
CA LEU A 58 -10.95 4.69 -9.73
C LEU A 58 -10.30 5.06 -11.07
N THR A 59 -10.69 4.40 -12.15
CA THR A 59 -10.17 4.70 -13.50
C THR A 59 -10.56 6.09 -14.01
N ASP A 60 -11.60 6.72 -13.47
CA ASP A 60 -12.02 8.05 -13.87
C ASP A 60 -10.98 9.13 -13.52
N ILE A 61 -10.06 8.85 -12.59
CA ILE A 61 -8.92 9.72 -12.30
C ILE A 61 -8.08 9.97 -13.57
N TYR A 62 -7.90 8.95 -14.39
CA TYR A 62 -7.11 9.03 -15.63
C TYR A 62 -7.82 9.75 -16.77
N ASP A 63 -9.09 10.06 -16.57
CA ASP A 63 -9.91 10.85 -17.51
C ASP A 63 -10.10 12.31 -17.08
N LEU A 64 -9.54 12.74 -15.95
CA LEU A 64 -9.66 14.11 -15.45
C LEU A 64 -9.16 15.17 -16.42
N LYS A 65 -8.27 14.83 -17.36
CA LYS A 65 -7.86 15.73 -18.46
C LYS A 65 -9.03 16.20 -19.33
N ASN A 66 -10.10 15.44 -19.41
CA ASN A 66 -11.32 15.80 -20.15
C ASN A 66 -12.30 16.66 -19.33
N HIS A 67 -11.98 16.92 -18.05
CA HIS A 67 -12.79 17.68 -17.11
C HIS A 67 -12.08 18.93 -16.58
N VAL A 68 -11.14 19.48 -17.35
CA VAL A 68 -10.30 20.63 -16.95
C VAL A 68 -11.14 21.85 -16.58
N ASP A 69 -12.21 22.13 -17.31
CA ASP A 69 -13.13 23.25 -16.99
C ASP A 69 -13.74 23.12 -15.59
N LYS A 70 -14.04 21.90 -15.18
CA LYS A 70 -14.54 21.62 -13.81
C LYS A 70 -13.44 21.78 -12.77
N LEU A 71 -12.21 21.40 -13.09
CA LEU A 71 -11.07 21.61 -12.20
C LEU A 71 -10.83 23.11 -11.97
N TYR A 72 -10.91 23.95 -12.99
CA TYR A 72 -10.80 25.40 -12.83
C TYR A 72 -11.89 26.01 -11.94
N SER A 73 -13.06 25.38 -11.85
CA SER A 73 -14.13 25.86 -10.96
C SER A 73 -13.88 25.53 -9.48
N LEU A 74 -12.88 24.70 -9.17
CA LEU A 74 -12.53 24.35 -7.80
C LEU A 74 -11.60 25.38 -7.18
N GLU A 75 -11.86 25.75 -5.93
CA GLU A 75 -11.02 26.67 -5.18
C GLU A 75 -9.58 26.12 -5.05
N GLY A 76 -8.59 26.98 -5.35
CA GLY A 76 -7.16 26.61 -5.30
C GLY A 76 -6.62 25.95 -6.56
N TYR A 77 -7.44 25.76 -7.61
CA TYR A 77 -7.01 25.22 -8.89
C TYR A 77 -6.86 26.33 -9.93
N GLY A 78 -5.62 26.64 -10.29
CA GLY A 78 -5.23 27.48 -11.42
C GLY A 78 -4.35 26.68 -12.39
N ASP A 79 -3.87 27.33 -13.46
CA ASP A 79 -3.09 26.70 -14.53
C ASP A 79 -2.00 25.77 -14.02
N LYS A 80 -1.15 26.27 -13.11
CA LYS A 80 -0.01 25.51 -12.60
C LYS A 80 -0.42 24.31 -11.73
N SER A 81 -1.49 24.42 -10.95
CA SER A 81 -1.96 23.33 -10.10
C SER A 81 -2.62 22.23 -10.92
N ILE A 82 -3.36 22.59 -11.96
CA ILE A 82 -3.97 21.65 -12.91
C ILE A 82 -2.89 20.95 -13.73
N GLU A 83 -1.92 21.68 -14.27
CA GLU A 83 -0.78 21.10 -14.98
C GLU A 83 -0.02 20.09 -14.11
N ASN A 84 0.30 20.47 -12.88
CA ASN A 84 0.98 19.57 -11.93
C ASN A 84 0.14 18.32 -11.62
N LEU A 85 -1.17 18.45 -11.43
CA LEU A 85 -2.08 17.34 -11.22
C LEU A 85 -2.09 16.39 -12.42
N LEU A 86 -2.30 16.91 -13.62
CA LEU A 86 -2.35 16.11 -14.84
C LEU A 86 -1.02 15.40 -15.09
N ASN A 87 0.11 16.09 -14.89
CA ASN A 87 1.43 15.47 -14.97
C ASN A 87 1.62 14.37 -13.91
N SER A 88 1.10 14.56 -12.69
CA SER A 88 1.16 13.54 -11.65
C SER A 88 0.33 12.31 -12.02
N ILE A 89 -0.85 12.50 -12.63
CA ILE A 89 -1.69 11.42 -13.12
C ILE A 89 -0.98 10.66 -14.25
N GLU A 90 -0.42 11.35 -15.24
CA GLU A 90 0.28 10.71 -16.35
C GLU A 90 1.52 9.93 -15.86
N ASN A 91 2.29 10.49 -14.91
CA ASN A 91 3.43 9.79 -14.32
C ASN A 91 3.03 8.51 -13.56
N SER A 92 1.83 8.49 -12.97
CA SER A 92 1.32 7.32 -12.26
C SER A 92 0.91 6.16 -13.17
N ARG A 93 0.84 6.37 -14.50
CA ARG A 93 0.56 5.30 -15.47
C ARG A 93 1.67 4.25 -15.52
N ILE A 94 2.89 4.62 -15.15
CA ILE A 94 4.01 3.69 -15.02
C ILE A 94 4.17 3.36 -13.53
N THR A 95 3.91 2.13 -13.16
CA THR A 95 3.91 1.71 -11.75
C THR A 95 4.38 0.27 -11.60
N THR A 96 4.74 -0.14 -10.38
CA THR A 96 5.07 -1.55 -10.09
C THR A 96 3.81 -2.33 -9.73
N LEU A 97 3.86 -3.66 -9.91
CA LEU A 97 2.72 -4.51 -9.60
C LEU A 97 2.35 -4.44 -8.11
N SER A 98 3.32 -4.36 -7.20
CA SER A 98 3.08 -4.21 -5.76
C SER A 98 2.35 -2.92 -5.41
N LYS A 99 2.73 -1.78 -6.01
CA LYS A 99 2.01 -0.52 -5.81
C LYS A 99 0.59 -0.60 -6.35
N PHE A 100 0.42 -1.20 -7.53
CA PHE A 100 -0.90 -1.40 -8.11
C PHE A 100 -1.77 -2.30 -7.24
N ILE A 101 -1.27 -3.46 -6.79
CA ILE A 101 -2.01 -4.35 -5.86
C ILE A 101 -2.38 -3.59 -4.58
N ASN A 102 -1.45 -2.84 -3.99
CA ASN A 102 -1.75 -2.04 -2.79
C ASN A 102 -2.83 -0.99 -3.05
N SER A 103 -2.88 -0.38 -4.24
CA SER A 103 -3.85 0.64 -4.59
C SER A 103 -5.29 0.13 -4.73
N LEU A 104 -5.48 -1.16 -4.97
CA LEU A 104 -6.80 -1.79 -5.16
C LEU A 104 -7.62 -1.91 -3.87
N SER A 105 -7.09 -1.50 -2.72
CA SER A 105 -7.79 -1.55 -1.42
C SER A 105 -8.33 -2.95 -1.06
N ILE A 106 -7.61 -4.01 -1.43
CA ILE A 106 -7.97 -5.38 -1.09
C ILE A 106 -7.94 -5.52 0.43
N PRO A 107 -9.03 -6.00 1.08
CA PRO A 107 -9.06 -6.14 2.52
C PRO A 107 -7.90 -6.99 3.07
N GLY A 108 -7.19 -6.48 4.09
CA GLY A 108 -6.04 -7.16 4.67
C GLY A 108 -4.74 -7.07 3.88
N VAL A 109 -4.74 -6.43 2.71
CA VAL A 109 -3.56 -6.20 1.91
C VAL A 109 -3.06 -4.77 2.10
N GLY A 110 -1.86 -4.65 2.67
CA GLY A 110 -1.11 -3.41 2.75
C GLY A 110 0.17 -3.50 1.91
N LYS A 111 1.02 -2.48 2.00
CA LYS A 111 2.25 -2.35 1.20
C LYS A 111 3.16 -3.60 1.27
N SER A 112 3.36 -4.18 2.47
CA SER A 112 4.18 -5.39 2.64
C SER A 112 3.55 -6.59 1.96
N THR A 113 2.27 -6.85 2.26
CA THR A 113 1.52 -7.97 1.67
C THR A 113 1.43 -7.86 0.15
N ALA A 114 1.30 -6.63 -0.39
CA ALA A 114 1.28 -6.41 -1.84
C ALA A 114 2.60 -6.78 -2.51
N LYS A 115 3.75 -6.53 -1.85
CA LYS A 115 5.06 -6.99 -2.33
C LYS A 115 5.17 -8.51 -2.33
N ASP A 116 4.70 -9.16 -1.26
CA ASP A 116 4.68 -10.62 -1.19
C ASP A 116 3.80 -11.21 -2.31
N LEU A 117 2.63 -10.60 -2.58
CA LEU A 117 1.73 -11.01 -3.65
C LEU A 117 2.34 -10.82 -5.04
N GLU A 118 3.10 -9.74 -5.30
CA GLU A 118 3.84 -9.52 -6.55
C GLU A 118 4.82 -10.67 -6.83
N ILE A 119 5.55 -11.09 -5.81
CA ILE A 119 6.50 -12.21 -5.91
C ILE A 119 5.74 -13.52 -6.18
N ILE A 120 4.67 -13.78 -5.43
CA ILE A 120 3.88 -15.01 -5.50
C ILE A 120 3.22 -15.18 -6.88
N CYS A 121 2.69 -14.09 -7.45
CA CYS A 121 2.02 -14.14 -8.75
C CYS A 121 2.99 -14.03 -9.94
N GLU A 122 4.29 -13.88 -9.68
CA GLU A 122 5.33 -13.83 -10.73
C GLU A 122 5.03 -12.80 -11.83
N GLY A 123 4.50 -11.65 -11.44
CA GLY A 123 4.16 -10.58 -12.37
C GLY A 123 2.78 -10.68 -13.05
N ASP A 124 2.06 -11.79 -12.87
CA ASP A 124 0.70 -11.98 -13.40
C ASP A 124 -0.33 -11.93 -12.26
N ILE A 125 -0.97 -10.76 -12.08
CA ILE A 125 -1.94 -10.54 -11.02
C ILE A 125 -3.11 -11.54 -11.04
N PHE A 126 -3.49 -12.06 -12.22
CA PHE A 126 -4.61 -12.99 -12.34
C PHE A 126 -4.32 -14.37 -11.74
N LYS A 127 -3.04 -14.75 -11.60
CA LYS A 127 -2.66 -15.97 -10.87
C LYS A 127 -3.15 -15.97 -9.41
N LEU A 128 -3.31 -14.79 -8.78
CA LEU A 128 -3.80 -14.68 -7.42
C LEU A 128 -5.22 -15.22 -7.21
N LYS A 129 -5.97 -15.43 -8.28
CA LYS A 129 -7.28 -16.08 -8.24
C LYS A 129 -7.19 -17.57 -7.89
N ASP A 130 -6.15 -18.25 -8.39
CA ASP A 130 -6.05 -19.69 -8.32
C ASP A 130 -5.04 -20.20 -7.27
N ILE A 131 -4.29 -19.27 -6.63
CA ILE A 131 -3.27 -19.62 -5.65
C ILE A 131 -3.90 -19.76 -4.26
N ASP A 132 -3.65 -20.89 -3.59
CA ASP A 132 -4.00 -21.08 -2.19
C ASP A 132 -2.98 -20.38 -1.27
N LEU A 133 -3.30 -19.16 -0.87
CA LEU A 133 -2.47 -18.37 0.03
C LEU A 133 -2.49 -18.88 1.48
N SER A 134 -3.45 -19.75 1.86
CA SER A 134 -3.59 -20.22 3.24
C SER A 134 -2.44 -21.12 3.71
N ILE A 135 -1.74 -21.75 2.76
CA ILE A 135 -0.58 -22.60 3.03
C ILE A 135 0.74 -21.84 3.01
N MET A 136 0.72 -20.54 2.67
CA MET A 136 1.93 -19.73 2.55
C MET A 136 2.26 -19.00 3.84
N ASN A 137 3.55 -18.96 4.18
CA ASN A 137 4.02 -18.19 5.33
C ASN A 137 3.71 -16.70 5.16
N GLY A 138 3.19 -16.07 6.23
CA GLY A 138 2.83 -14.65 6.22
C GLY A 138 1.36 -14.35 5.91
N PHE A 139 0.60 -15.35 5.43
CA PHE A 139 -0.83 -15.21 5.13
C PHE A 139 -1.68 -15.96 6.17
N GLY A 140 -2.38 -15.20 7.02
CA GLY A 140 -3.37 -15.79 7.93
C GLY A 140 -4.65 -16.20 7.17
N SER A 141 -5.41 -17.16 7.73
CA SER A 141 -6.64 -17.67 7.12
C SER A 141 -7.64 -16.57 6.75
N VAL A 142 -7.76 -15.52 7.57
CA VAL A 142 -8.69 -14.41 7.31
C VAL A 142 -8.22 -13.60 6.10
N THR A 143 -6.94 -13.25 6.03
CA THR A 143 -6.38 -12.47 4.90
C THR A 143 -6.44 -13.27 3.60
N SER A 144 -6.09 -14.55 3.64
CA SER A 144 -6.18 -15.45 2.47
C SER A 144 -7.60 -15.53 1.93
N GLN A 145 -8.60 -15.69 2.81
CA GLN A 145 -10.00 -15.72 2.42
C GLN A 145 -10.49 -14.38 1.84
N GLN A 146 -10.02 -13.26 2.39
CA GLN A 146 -10.38 -11.93 1.87
C GLN A 146 -9.81 -11.71 0.46
N ILE A 147 -8.55 -12.08 0.22
CA ILE A 147 -7.92 -12.00 -1.10
C ILE A 147 -8.64 -12.91 -2.09
N TYR A 148 -8.90 -14.16 -1.70
CA TYR A 148 -9.66 -15.10 -2.52
C TYR A 148 -11.02 -14.52 -2.94
N ASN A 149 -11.82 -14.05 -1.99
CA ASN A 149 -13.13 -13.46 -2.26
C ASN A 149 -13.04 -12.23 -3.16
N TRP A 150 -12.00 -11.40 -3.00
CA TRP A 150 -11.80 -10.22 -3.79
C TRP A 150 -11.53 -10.55 -5.26
N PHE A 151 -10.65 -11.52 -5.54
CA PHE A 151 -10.32 -11.97 -6.89
C PHE A 151 -11.40 -12.85 -7.54
N HIS A 152 -12.38 -13.33 -6.76
CA HIS A 152 -13.55 -14.05 -7.28
C HIS A 152 -14.78 -13.14 -7.50
N ASN A 153 -14.66 -11.84 -7.23
CA ASN A 153 -15.68 -10.87 -7.57
C ASN A 153 -15.49 -10.38 -9.02
N PRO A 154 -16.43 -10.59 -9.95
CA PRO A 154 -16.33 -10.19 -11.34
C PRO A 154 -16.09 -8.67 -11.55
N GLU A 155 -16.69 -7.83 -10.68
CA GLU A 155 -16.51 -6.37 -10.75
C GLU A 155 -15.07 -5.95 -10.44
N ASN A 156 -14.42 -6.61 -9.49
CA ASN A 156 -13.03 -6.37 -9.14
C ASN A 156 -12.09 -6.82 -10.28
N ILE A 157 -12.36 -7.98 -10.87
CA ILE A 157 -11.58 -8.48 -12.01
C ILE A 157 -11.69 -7.50 -13.18
N LYS A 158 -12.90 -7.05 -13.50
CA LYS A 158 -13.10 -6.04 -14.54
C LYS A 158 -12.35 -4.74 -14.23
N THR A 159 -12.32 -4.32 -12.98
CA THR A 159 -11.55 -3.14 -12.56
C THR A 159 -10.05 -3.34 -12.83
N VAL A 160 -9.51 -4.52 -12.53
CA VAL A 160 -8.10 -4.86 -12.84
C VAL A 160 -7.86 -4.82 -14.35
N GLU A 161 -8.73 -5.42 -15.15
CA GLU A 161 -8.64 -5.41 -16.62
C GLU A 161 -8.67 -3.98 -17.17
N ASP A 162 -9.60 -3.15 -16.70
CA ASP A 162 -9.71 -1.73 -17.08
C ASP A 162 -8.40 -0.97 -16.77
N PHE A 163 -7.77 -1.24 -15.61
CA PHE A 163 -6.49 -0.64 -15.24
C PHE A 163 -5.33 -1.11 -16.09
N LEU A 164 -5.26 -2.40 -16.43
CA LEU A 164 -4.19 -2.94 -17.27
C LEU A 164 -4.20 -2.36 -18.68
N ASN A 165 -5.35 -1.83 -19.15
CA ASN A 165 -5.44 -1.08 -20.40
C ASN A 165 -4.94 0.38 -20.25
N ILE A 166 -4.81 0.90 -19.03
CA ILE A 166 -4.44 2.28 -18.73
C ILE A 166 -2.99 2.37 -18.25
N LEU A 167 -2.54 1.38 -17.46
CA LEU A 167 -1.27 1.36 -16.76
C LEU A 167 -0.24 0.53 -17.51
N THR A 168 1.00 0.96 -17.43
CA THR A 168 2.17 0.15 -17.75
C THR A 168 2.73 -0.40 -16.46
N ILE A 169 2.47 -1.68 -16.21
CA ILE A 169 3.03 -2.37 -15.05
C ILE A 169 4.48 -2.74 -15.34
N THR A 170 5.39 -2.13 -14.61
CA THR A 170 6.79 -2.53 -14.64
C THR A 170 7.01 -3.58 -13.55
N SER A 171 7.64 -4.69 -13.88
CA SER A 171 8.25 -5.51 -12.84
C SER A 171 9.38 -4.67 -12.24
N GLU A 172 9.43 -4.55 -10.90
CA GLU A 172 10.74 -4.28 -10.30
C GLU A 172 11.58 -5.45 -10.78
N SER A 173 12.33 -5.20 -11.87
CA SER A 173 13.15 -6.24 -12.47
C SER A 173 13.99 -6.85 -11.36
N SER A 174 13.90 -8.16 -11.21
CA SER A 174 14.72 -8.99 -10.32
C SER A 174 16.23 -8.90 -10.61
N SER A 175 16.65 -7.88 -11.34
CA SER A 175 18.03 -7.68 -11.80
C SER A 175 18.87 -6.74 -10.96
N ASP A 176 18.26 -5.95 -10.00
CA ASP A 176 19.06 -5.05 -9.14
C ASP A 176 18.54 -4.83 -7.72
N VAL A 177 17.41 -5.42 -7.32
CA VAL A 177 17.00 -5.41 -5.92
C VAL A 177 17.52 -6.70 -5.30
N GLY A 178 18.64 -6.58 -4.60
CA GLY A 178 19.21 -7.71 -3.89
C GLY A 178 18.19 -8.28 -2.92
N ASN A 179 17.69 -9.49 -3.18
CA ASN A 179 16.90 -10.31 -2.24
C ASN A 179 17.73 -10.77 -1.02
N LEU A 180 18.83 -10.06 -0.73
CA LEU A 180 19.75 -10.34 0.37
C LEU A 180 19.07 -10.38 1.74
N LEU A 181 17.97 -9.61 1.88
CA LEU A 181 17.24 -9.47 3.15
C LEU A 181 15.84 -10.10 3.10
N TYR A 182 15.52 -10.87 2.06
CA TYR A 182 14.22 -11.53 1.92
C TYR A 182 13.92 -12.44 3.12
N GLY A 183 12.71 -12.33 3.68
CA GLY A 183 12.27 -13.08 4.83
C GLY A 183 12.90 -12.63 6.16
N LYS A 184 13.76 -11.60 6.17
CA LYS A 184 14.37 -11.06 7.38
C LYS A 184 13.57 -9.85 7.89
N SER A 185 13.37 -9.84 9.21
CA SER A 185 12.62 -8.78 9.90
C SER A 185 13.57 -7.98 10.79
N PHE A 186 13.50 -6.65 10.66
CA PHE A 186 14.40 -5.72 11.33
C PHE A 186 13.65 -4.82 12.30
N VAL A 187 14.30 -4.49 13.42
CA VAL A 187 13.86 -3.41 14.30
C VAL A 187 14.99 -2.39 14.41
N ILE A 188 14.70 -1.13 14.18
CA ILE A 188 15.67 -0.05 14.24
C ILE A 188 15.50 0.70 15.56
N THR A 189 16.61 0.93 16.28
CA THR A 189 16.63 1.72 17.51
C THR A 189 17.94 2.52 17.62
N GLY A 190 17.92 3.60 18.41
CA GLY A 190 19.11 4.44 18.58
C GLY A 190 19.29 5.46 17.45
N LYS A 191 20.47 6.12 17.47
CA LYS A 191 20.90 7.11 16.46
C LYS A 191 21.57 6.38 15.31
N LEU A 192 21.23 6.71 14.08
CA LEU A 192 21.90 6.18 12.89
C LEU A 192 23.21 6.97 12.67
N ILE A 193 24.26 6.27 12.20
CA ILE A 193 25.57 6.86 11.91
C ILE A 193 25.76 6.99 10.40
N PHE A 194 25.37 5.96 9.63
CA PHE A 194 25.63 5.87 8.20
C PHE A 194 24.46 6.31 7.32
N TYR A 195 23.30 6.59 7.91
CA TYR A 195 22.10 7.00 7.19
C TYR A 195 21.65 8.38 7.66
N PRO A 196 21.23 9.27 6.74
CA PRO A 196 20.82 10.63 7.08
C PRO A 196 19.58 10.67 7.97
N ASN A 197 18.69 9.71 7.80
CA ASN A 197 17.48 9.54 8.61
C ASN A 197 17.03 8.07 8.64
N ARG A 198 15.99 7.81 9.45
CA ARG A 198 15.46 6.44 9.62
C ARG A 198 14.74 5.95 8.37
N ASP A 199 14.06 6.82 7.67
CA ASP A 199 13.27 6.48 6.48
C ASP A 199 14.17 6.01 5.32
N SER A 200 15.37 6.59 5.19
CA SER A 200 16.37 6.13 4.20
C SER A 200 16.84 4.71 4.47
N LEU A 201 17.10 4.35 5.74
CA LEU A 201 17.48 2.99 6.11
C LEU A 201 16.30 2.01 5.94
N ILE A 202 15.08 2.42 6.30
CA ILE A 202 13.88 1.62 6.09
C ILE A 202 13.70 1.31 4.60
N SER A 203 13.80 2.34 3.75
CA SER A 203 13.68 2.18 2.30
C SER A 203 14.74 1.22 1.75
N GLU A 204 15.97 1.28 2.24
CA GLU A 204 17.03 0.38 1.80
C GLU A 204 16.82 -1.07 2.23
N ILE A 205 16.37 -1.29 3.47
CA ILE A 205 16.02 -2.63 3.95
C ILE A 205 14.86 -3.20 3.12
N GLU A 206 13.81 -2.40 2.89
CA GLU A 206 12.63 -2.80 2.13
C GLU A 206 12.95 -3.03 0.65
N ASN A 207 13.84 -2.21 0.07
CA ASN A 207 14.32 -2.39 -1.31
C ASN A 207 15.15 -3.67 -1.48
N ASN A 208 15.77 -4.18 -0.41
CA ASN A 208 16.50 -5.44 -0.40
C ASN A 208 15.64 -6.64 0.08
N GLY A 209 14.32 -6.51 0.11
CA GLY A 209 13.39 -7.59 0.44
C GLY A 209 13.20 -7.84 1.94
N GLY A 210 13.78 -7.01 2.81
CA GLY A 210 13.57 -7.07 4.26
C GLY A 210 12.31 -6.33 4.71
N SER A 211 11.85 -6.60 5.93
CA SER A 211 10.74 -5.89 6.56
C SER A 211 11.17 -5.16 7.82
N VAL A 212 10.60 -3.99 8.12
CA VAL A 212 10.92 -3.22 9.32
C VAL A 212 9.73 -3.13 10.25
N GLN A 213 9.94 -3.53 11.52
CA GLN A 213 8.92 -3.53 12.56
C GLN A 213 9.20 -2.43 13.61
N SER A 214 8.16 -1.94 14.25
CA SER A 214 8.26 -0.92 15.30
C SER A 214 8.75 -1.47 16.66
N SER A 215 8.53 -2.76 16.92
CA SER A 215 8.84 -3.43 18.20
C SER A 215 9.49 -4.79 18.00
N VAL A 216 10.34 -5.18 18.95
CA VAL A 216 10.99 -6.51 18.96
C VAL A 216 9.97 -7.58 19.34
N SER A 217 9.91 -8.66 18.55
CA SER A 217 9.06 -9.84 18.76
C SER A 217 9.86 -11.11 18.45
N SER A 218 9.25 -12.27 18.65
CA SER A 218 9.86 -13.57 18.29
C SER A 218 10.11 -13.73 16.79
N SER A 219 9.43 -12.94 15.95
CA SER A 219 9.63 -12.91 14.49
C SER A 219 10.73 -11.92 14.05
N THR A 220 11.32 -11.16 14.96
CA THR A 220 12.41 -10.22 14.64
C THR A 220 13.71 -10.97 14.40
N THR A 221 14.32 -10.78 13.23
CA THR A 221 15.59 -11.40 12.88
C THR A 221 16.78 -10.59 13.36
N TYR A 222 16.75 -9.26 13.21
CA TYR A 222 17.83 -8.36 13.56
C TYR A 222 17.37 -7.10 14.28
N LEU A 223 18.16 -6.69 15.29
CA LEU A 223 18.02 -5.39 15.94
C LEU A 223 19.16 -4.45 15.50
N ILE A 224 18.86 -3.46 14.66
CA ILE A 224 19.83 -2.43 14.28
C ILE A 224 19.94 -1.39 15.39
N ASN A 225 21.11 -1.32 16.02
CA ASN A 225 21.40 -0.39 17.11
C ASN A 225 22.88 -0.01 17.13
N ASN A 226 23.19 1.28 17.00
CA ASN A 226 24.55 1.81 17.10
C ASN A 226 24.98 2.15 18.54
N ASP A 227 24.12 1.88 19.54
CA ASP A 227 24.36 2.22 20.93
C ASP A 227 24.07 1.00 21.80
N ILE A 228 25.01 0.07 21.81
CA ILE A 228 24.88 -1.25 22.44
C ILE A 228 24.87 -1.15 23.98
N GLU A 229 25.51 -0.11 24.55
CA GLU A 229 25.66 0.05 26.01
C GLU A 229 24.39 0.61 26.68
N ARG A 230 23.53 1.29 25.96
CA ARG A 230 22.28 1.82 26.53
C ARG A 230 21.29 0.73 26.83
N LYS A 231 20.92 0.56 28.11
CA LYS A 231 19.87 -0.33 28.61
C LYS A 231 18.46 0.12 28.17
N LYS A 232 18.20 0.16 26.85
CA LYS A 232 16.85 0.46 26.32
C LYS A 232 15.99 -0.79 26.33
N LYS A 233 14.67 -0.62 26.50
CA LYS A 233 13.69 -1.72 26.52
C LYS A 233 13.80 -2.66 25.33
N LYS A 234 14.08 -2.13 24.11
CA LYS A 234 14.26 -2.95 22.90
C LYS A 234 15.50 -3.83 22.95
N ASN A 235 16.63 -3.34 23.47
CA ASN A 235 17.86 -4.12 23.61
C ASN A 235 17.68 -5.28 24.62
N LYS A 236 17.00 -5.01 25.75
CA LYS A 236 16.70 -6.04 26.75
C LYS A 236 15.84 -7.13 26.13
N LYS A 237 14.74 -6.74 25.45
CA LYS A 237 13.82 -7.69 24.83
C LYS A 237 14.48 -8.49 23.70
N ALA A 238 15.38 -7.88 22.91
CA ALA A 238 16.13 -8.59 21.88
C ALA A 238 17.03 -9.67 22.47
N LYS A 239 17.74 -9.36 23.55
CA LYS A 239 18.56 -10.37 24.28
C LYS A 239 17.72 -11.52 24.87
N GLU A 240 16.55 -11.19 25.45
CA GLU A 240 15.63 -12.19 26.01
C GLU A 240 15.08 -13.15 24.94
N LEU A 241 14.91 -12.67 23.70
CA LEU A 241 14.36 -13.43 22.57
C LEU A 241 15.44 -14.01 21.63
N GLY A 242 16.72 -13.81 21.93
CA GLY A 242 17.83 -14.32 21.11
C GLY A 242 17.92 -13.65 19.72
N VAL A 243 17.43 -12.40 19.60
CA VAL A 243 17.49 -11.62 18.35
C VAL A 243 18.91 -11.09 18.15
N ASN A 244 19.45 -11.27 16.94
CA ASN A 244 20.78 -10.80 16.53
C ASN A 244 20.87 -9.27 16.40
#